data_6dcaf947bee01ab7be39555b1b2032eb
#
_entry.id   6dcaf947bee01ab7be39555b1b2032eb
#
_cell.length_a   1.000
_cell.length_b   1.000
_cell.length_c   1.000
_cell.angle_alpha   90.00
_cell.angle_beta   90.00
_cell.angle_gamma   90.00
#
_symmetry.space_group_name_H-M   'P 1'
#
loop_
_entity.id
_entity.type
_entity.pdbx_description
1 polymer ?
#
loop_
_entity_poly.entity_id
_entity_poly.type
_entity_poly.pdbx_seq_one_letter_code
_entity_poly.pdbx_strand_id
1 'polypeptide(L)'
;KKVGVVICLVGTQGCGKGTVWEIIERLVGDLCCFSTKKPERDVYGNFNGRMKNAFFVRMAECTKAKLQSDELKDVITGHKIDVHEKYCPVVEVKSYARFFIDTNRVDAIPDEHGERRYFIIKCNEAMIGHIEDYFTPLREVLADDRVIRALYDFLKARSIKPTYHGKDIPVGEYARALKDSKRSEAEQFLEWVVEREQLGVKTLHLTADEFATRYKAFKGEGEERCTDGIMKQLKLLSIPGVEQSRA
;
A
#
# COMPACT_ATOMS: atom_id res chain seq x y z
N LYS A 1 5.63 11.93 -15.73
CA LYS A 1 5.01 10.61 -15.99
C LYS A 1 4.33 10.12 -14.71
N LYS A 2 3.12 9.56 -14.82
CA LYS A 2 2.41 8.95 -13.69
C LYS A 2 3.06 7.59 -13.39
N VAL A 3 3.35 7.33 -12.11
CA VAL A 3 4.09 6.11 -11.70
C VAL A 3 3.14 4.97 -11.37
N GLY A 4 1.87 5.27 -11.10
CA GLY A 4 0.87 4.25 -10.72
C GLY A 4 1.08 3.68 -9.31
N VAL A 5 1.55 4.53 -8.39
CA VAL A 5 1.84 4.19 -6.99
C VAL A 5 1.05 5.10 -6.07
N VAL A 6 0.57 4.54 -4.98
CA VAL A 6 -0.10 5.24 -3.89
C VAL A 6 0.81 5.27 -2.68
N ILE A 7 1.01 6.42 -2.08
CA ILE A 7 1.74 6.57 -0.82
C ILE A 7 0.74 6.37 0.32
N CYS A 8 0.99 5.40 1.19
CA CYS A 8 0.14 5.07 2.33
C CYS A 8 0.85 5.43 3.64
N LEU A 9 0.33 6.41 4.35
CA LEU A 9 0.78 6.79 5.69
C LEU A 9 -0.08 6.04 6.73
N VAL A 10 0.56 5.16 7.48
CA VAL A 10 -0.09 4.36 8.52
C VAL A 10 0.43 4.76 9.88
N GLY A 11 -0.44 5.03 10.82
CA GLY A 11 -0.05 5.38 12.19
C GLY A 11 -1.22 5.89 13.00
N THR A 12 -1.04 5.97 14.30
CA THR A 12 -2.04 6.43 15.26
C THR A 12 -2.46 7.87 14.99
N GLN A 13 -3.62 8.26 15.47
CA GLN A 13 -4.08 9.65 15.39
C GLN A 13 -3.10 10.57 16.11
N GLY A 14 -2.80 11.72 15.52
CA GLY A 14 -1.87 12.69 16.11
C GLY A 14 -0.39 12.53 15.70
N CYS A 15 -0.01 11.49 14.94
CA CYS A 15 1.37 11.29 14.50
C CYS A 15 1.81 12.18 13.30
N GLY A 16 1.03 13.20 12.91
CA GLY A 16 1.43 14.18 11.90
C GLY A 16 1.05 13.85 10.44
N LYS A 17 0.24 12.82 10.17
CA LYS A 17 -0.21 12.49 8.78
C LYS A 17 -0.88 13.68 8.08
N GLY A 18 -1.72 14.41 8.81
CA GLY A 18 -2.38 15.62 8.29
C GLY A 18 -1.39 16.73 7.93
N THR A 19 -0.36 16.93 8.73
CA THR A 19 0.68 17.95 8.47
C THR A 19 1.43 17.69 7.17
N VAL A 20 1.72 16.41 6.85
CA VAL A 20 2.32 16.05 5.55
C VAL A 20 1.41 16.49 4.39
N TRP A 21 0.10 16.31 4.54
CA TRP A 21 -0.85 16.73 3.51
C TRP A 21 -0.94 18.27 3.39
N GLU A 22 -0.96 18.99 4.49
CA GLU A 22 -0.93 20.47 4.51
C GLU A 22 0.29 21.02 3.76
N ILE A 23 1.46 20.40 3.94
CA ILE A 23 2.69 20.76 3.20
C ILE A 23 2.49 20.55 1.69
N ILE A 24 1.90 19.42 1.28
CA ILE A 24 1.65 19.12 -0.13
C ILE A 24 0.69 20.16 -0.74
N GLU A 25 -0.40 20.48 -0.05
CA GLU A 25 -1.38 21.48 -0.52
C GLU A 25 -0.72 22.85 -0.69
N ARG A 26 0.12 23.26 0.24
CA ARG A 26 0.85 24.55 0.13
C ARG A 26 1.90 24.56 -0.97
N LEU A 27 2.56 23.43 -1.24
CA LEU A 27 3.56 23.32 -2.31
C LEU A 27 2.97 23.39 -3.72
N VAL A 28 1.76 22.84 -3.91
CA VAL A 28 1.16 22.64 -5.24
C VAL A 28 -0.03 23.56 -5.50
N GLY A 29 -0.65 24.04 -4.44
CA GLY A 29 -1.88 24.84 -4.48
C GLY A 29 -3.14 23.97 -4.39
N ASP A 30 -4.15 24.53 -3.75
CA ASP A 30 -5.42 23.86 -3.43
C ASP A 30 -6.28 23.56 -4.67
N LEU A 31 -6.09 24.28 -5.77
CA LEU A 31 -6.78 24.02 -7.04
C LEU A 31 -6.38 22.67 -7.67
N CYS A 32 -5.18 22.20 -7.36
CA CYS A 32 -4.65 20.95 -7.91
C CYS A 32 -4.72 19.79 -6.92
N CYS A 33 -5.21 20.03 -5.71
CA CYS A 33 -5.26 19.06 -4.63
C CYS A 33 -6.67 18.92 -4.08
N PHE A 34 -7.04 17.73 -3.63
CA PHE A 34 -8.22 17.56 -2.80
C PHE A 34 -8.13 16.33 -1.89
N SER A 35 -8.91 16.40 -0.81
CA SER A 35 -9.08 15.30 0.13
C SER A 35 -10.49 14.74 0.06
N THR A 36 -10.64 13.42 0.17
CA THR A 36 -11.94 12.74 0.23
C THR A 36 -11.92 11.57 1.20
N LYS A 37 -13.07 11.29 1.81
CA LYS A 37 -13.38 10.05 2.55
C LYS A 37 -14.29 9.12 1.74
N LYS A 38 -14.68 9.54 0.53
CA LYS A 38 -15.60 8.83 -0.36
C LYS A 38 -15.00 8.66 -1.77
N PRO A 39 -13.90 7.89 -1.89
CA PRO A 39 -13.25 7.70 -3.19
C PRO A 39 -14.19 7.06 -4.22
N GLU A 40 -15.13 6.22 -3.78
CA GLU A 40 -16.17 5.62 -4.60
C GLU A 40 -17.09 6.64 -5.29
N ARG A 41 -17.16 7.86 -4.79
CA ARG A 41 -17.91 8.95 -5.40
C ARG A 41 -16.98 9.92 -6.15
N ASP A 42 -15.91 10.37 -5.48
CA ASP A 42 -15.14 11.55 -5.87
C ASP A 42 -13.93 11.20 -6.76
N VAL A 43 -13.53 9.92 -6.80
CA VAL A 43 -12.32 9.47 -7.53
C VAL A 43 -12.70 8.58 -8.72
N TYR A 44 -13.42 7.50 -8.49
CA TYR A 44 -13.77 6.51 -9.52
C TYR A 44 -15.27 6.36 -9.77
N GLY A 45 -16.11 7.19 -9.14
CA GLY A 45 -17.57 7.20 -9.33
C GLY A 45 -18.05 8.32 -10.23
N ASN A 46 -19.39 8.46 -10.28
CA ASN A 46 -20.09 9.37 -11.20
C ASN A 46 -20.08 10.85 -10.79
N PHE A 47 -19.32 11.23 -9.78
CA PHE A 47 -19.19 12.64 -9.35
C PHE A 47 -17.72 13.03 -9.18
N ASN A 48 -16.88 12.54 -10.08
CA ASN A 48 -15.44 12.69 -10.00
C ASN A 48 -14.91 13.95 -10.74
N GLY A 49 -15.72 14.97 -10.97
CA GLY A 49 -15.35 16.19 -11.70
C GLY A 49 -14.06 16.85 -11.19
N ARG A 50 -13.78 16.75 -9.87
CA ARG A 50 -12.52 17.26 -9.28
C ARG A 50 -11.27 16.56 -9.81
N MET A 51 -11.39 15.34 -10.34
CA MET A 51 -10.28 14.59 -10.91
C MET A 51 -9.72 15.22 -12.18
N LYS A 52 -10.49 16.06 -12.87
CA LYS A 52 -10.10 16.75 -14.13
C LYS A 52 -8.79 17.51 -13.99
N ASN A 53 -8.61 18.20 -12.87
CA ASN A 53 -7.43 19.03 -12.59
C ASN A 53 -6.58 18.48 -11.44
N ALA A 54 -6.88 17.29 -10.95
CA ALA A 54 -6.21 16.75 -9.78
C ALA A 54 -4.76 16.37 -10.09
N PHE A 55 -3.84 16.88 -9.29
CA PHE A 55 -2.44 16.48 -9.27
C PHE A 55 -2.12 15.63 -8.04
N PHE A 56 -2.70 15.96 -6.88
CA PHE A 56 -2.66 15.15 -5.68
C PHE A 56 -4.06 14.90 -5.14
N VAL A 57 -4.33 13.66 -4.76
CA VAL A 57 -5.61 13.22 -4.19
C VAL A 57 -5.33 12.47 -2.90
N ARG A 58 -5.87 12.98 -1.80
CA ARG A 58 -5.83 12.31 -0.50
C ARG A 58 -7.11 11.52 -0.28
N MET A 59 -6.96 10.24 0.01
CA MET A 59 -8.03 9.35 0.42
C MET A 59 -7.87 9.07 1.92
N ALA A 60 -8.63 9.81 2.75
CA ALA A 60 -8.52 9.75 4.20
C ALA A 60 -9.52 8.76 4.80
N GLU A 61 -9.08 8.00 5.81
CA GLU A 61 -9.94 7.11 6.61
C GLU A 61 -10.76 6.11 5.77
N CYS A 62 -10.21 5.65 4.65
CA CYS A 62 -10.90 4.71 3.77
C CYS A 62 -10.87 3.29 4.33
N THR A 63 -11.92 2.52 4.04
CA THR A 63 -12.00 1.10 4.38
C THR A 63 -11.30 0.25 3.33
N LYS A 64 -10.93 -0.99 3.70
CA LYS A 64 -10.28 -1.95 2.79
C LYS A 64 -11.10 -2.16 1.50
N ALA A 65 -12.41 -2.34 1.62
CA ALA A 65 -13.31 -2.55 0.48
C ALA A 65 -13.25 -1.40 -0.55
N LYS A 66 -13.15 -0.15 -0.09
CA LYS A 66 -13.02 1.01 -0.98
C LYS A 66 -11.67 1.08 -1.69
N LEU A 67 -10.63 0.58 -1.07
CA LEU A 67 -9.27 0.59 -1.59
C LEU A 67 -8.95 -0.63 -2.47
N GLN A 68 -9.74 -1.71 -2.37
CA GLN A 68 -9.57 -2.91 -3.18
C GLN A 68 -10.33 -2.90 -4.51
N SER A 69 -11.14 -1.86 -4.79
CA SER A 69 -11.94 -1.83 -6.01
C SER A 69 -11.06 -1.80 -7.26
N ASP A 70 -11.47 -2.52 -8.29
CA ASP A 70 -10.74 -2.59 -9.56
C ASP A 70 -10.78 -1.23 -10.28
N GLU A 71 -11.88 -0.49 -10.14
CA GLU A 71 -12.01 0.87 -10.66
C GLU A 71 -10.95 1.81 -10.06
N LEU A 72 -10.68 1.69 -8.76
CA LEU A 72 -9.61 2.49 -8.14
C LEU A 72 -8.23 2.06 -8.67
N LYS A 73 -7.99 0.77 -8.83
CA LYS A 73 -6.74 0.25 -9.40
C LYS A 73 -6.50 0.81 -10.80
N ASP A 74 -7.55 0.89 -11.62
CA ASP A 74 -7.49 1.46 -12.96
C ASP A 74 -7.21 2.95 -12.93
N VAL A 75 -7.87 3.71 -12.06
CA VAL A 75 -7.62 5.15 -11.90
C VAL A 75 -6.20 5.41 -11.39
N ILE A 76 -5.65 4.58 -10.51
CA ILE A 76 -4.27 4.72 -10.02
C ILE A 76 -3.25 4.54 -11.15
N THR A 77 -3.42 3.54 -12.00
CA THR A 77 -2.45 3.16 -13.03
C THR A 77 -2.71 3.83 -14.39
N GLY A 78 -3.96 4.12 -14.69
CA GLY A 78 -4.42 4.68 -15.95
C GLY A 78 -3.84 6.07 -16.24
N HIS A 79 -3.52 6.33 -17.50
CA HIS A 79 -3.07 7.64 -17.97
C HIS A 79 -4.22 8.54 -18.42
N LYS A 80 -5.41 8.00 -18.54
CA LYS A 80 -6.65 8.68 -18.88
C LYS A 80 -7.73 8.25 -17.90
N ILE A 81 -8.69 9.11 -17.70
CA ILE A 81 -9.88 8.89 -16.87
C ILE A 81 -11.09 9.52 -17.51
N ASP A 82 -12.24 8.91 -17.32
CA ASP A 82 -13.52 9.50 -17.63
C ASP A 82 -13.96 10.41 -16.49
N VAL A 83 -14.23 11.66 -16.82
CA VAL A 83 -14.68 12.68 -15.87
C VAL A 83 -16.17 12.90 -16.05
N HIS A 84 -16.88 12.74 -14.94
CA HIS A 84 -18.32 12.91 -14.83
C HIS A 84 -18.63 14.18 -14.03
N GLU A 85 -19.07 15.23 -14.72
CA GLU A 85 -19.56 16.46 -14.10
C GLU A 85 -21.10 16.49 -14.20
N LYS A 86 -21.76 17.05 -13.18
CA LYS A 86 -23.22 17.13 -13.15
C LYS A 86 -23.74 17.92 -14.33
N TYR A 87 -24.70 17.35 -15.06
CA TYR A 87 -25.33 17.94 -16.24
C TYR A 87 -24.38 18.17 -17.44
N CYS A 88 -23.19 17.58 -17.45
CA CYS A 88 -22.26 17.66 -18.56
C CYS A 88 -22.06 16.26 -19.20
N PRO A 89 -21.72 16.22 -20.49
CA PRO A 89 -21.26 14.98 -21.12
C PRO A 89 -20.02 14.44 -20.43
N VAL A 90 -19.86 13.12 -20.43
CA VAL A 90 -18.61 12.47 -19.96
C VAL A 90 -17.46 12.85 -20.88
N VAL A 91 -16.35 13.23 -20.30
CA VAL A 91 -15.16 13.65 -21.04
C VAL A 91 -13.95 12.83 -20.59
N GLU A 92 -13.30 12.16 -21.54
CA GLU A 92 -12.02 11.50 -21.28
C GLU A 92 -10.90 12.56 -21.20
N VAL A 93 -10.16 12.57 -20.08
CA VAL A 93 -9.03 13.48 -19.88
C VAL A 93 -7.76 12.74 -19.49
N LYS A 94 -6.59 13.35 -19.73
CA LYS A 94 -5.32 12.81 -19.21
C LYS A 94 -5.27 12.92 -17.69
N SER A 95 -4.93 11.83 -17.02
CA SER A 95 -4.78 11.78 -15.57
C SER A 95 -3.32 12.02 -15.16
N TYR A 96 -3.11 13.02 -14.34
CA TYR A 96 -1.83 13.31 -13.67
C TYR A 96 -1.89 13.05 -12.17
N ALA A 97 -3.02 12.57 -11.68
CA ALA A 97 -3.27 12.39 -10.26
C ALA A 97 -2.30 11.41 -9.61
N ARG A 98 -1.80 11.79 -8.43
CA ARG A 98 -1.04 10.98 -7.51
C ARG A 98 -1.85 10.82 -6.24
N PHE A 99 -1.81 9.64 -5.67
CA PHE A 99 -2.70 9.27 -4.59
C PHE A 99 -1.95 9.13 -3.28
N PHE A 100 -2.56 9.63 -2.23
CA PHE A 100 -2.16 9.46 -0.85
C PHE A 100 -3.29 8.81 -0.08
N ILE A 101 -2.96 7.86 0.77
CA ILE A 101 -3.86 7.29 1.75
C ILE A 101 -3.27 7.60 3.12
N ASP A 102 -4.07 8.12 4.02
CA ASP A 102 -3.76 8.15 5.44
C ASP A 102 -4.79 7.38 6.23
N THR A 103 -4.31 6.48 7.06
CA THR A 103 -5.15 5.60 7.85
C THR A 103 -4.53 5.32 9.21
N ASN A 104 -5.39 5.11 10.21
CA ASN A 104 -4.99 4.59 11.51
C ASN A 104 -5.03 3.04 11.52
N ARG A 105 -5.56 2.44 10.46
CA ARG A 105 -5.83 1.01 10.37
C ARG A 105 -4.94 0.38 9.31
N VAL A 106 -4.09 -0.50 9.74
CA VAL A 106 -3.19 -1.27 8.87
C VAL A 106 -3.97 -2.21 7.94
N ASP A 107 -5.05 -2.79 8.46
CA ASP A 107 -5.93 -3.70 7.74
C ASP A 107 -6.75 -3.03 6.63
N ALA A 108 -6.77 -1.69 6.58
CA ALA A 108 -7.43 -0.95 5.52
C ALA A 108 -6.68 -1.00 4.19
N ILE A 109 -5.36 -1.23 4.20
CA ILE A 109 -4.56 -1.25 2.98
C ILE A 109 -4.69 -2.63 2.32
N PRO A 110 -4.98 -2.69 1.01
CA PRO A 110 -4.99 -3.94 0.27
C PRO A 110 -3.63 -4.63 0.32
N ASP A 111 -3.65 -5.93 0.55
CA ASP A 111 -2.47 -6.78 0.72
C ASP A 111 -2.49 -8.02 -0.19
N GLU A 112 -3.17 -7.91 -1.33
CA GLU A 112 -3.26 -9.00 -2.30
C GLU A 112 -1.87 -9.45 -2.77
N HIS A 113 -1.72 -10.73 -3.01
CA HIS A 113 -0.47 -11.30 -3.52
C HIS A 113 -0.07 -10.61 -4.83
N GLY A 114 1.14 -10.04 -4.87
CA GLY A 114 1.61 -9.28 -6.05
C GLY A 114 1.16 -7.81 -6.11
N GLU A 115 0.46 -7.29 -5.08
CA GLU A 115 0.07 -5.88 -5.05
C GLU A 115 1.30 -4.98 -4.95
N ARG A 116 1.53 -4.20 -6.01
CA ARG A 116 2.71 -3.34 -6.21
C ARG A 116 2.36 -1.85 -6.25
N ARG A 117 1.11 -1.50 -5.96
CA ARG A 117 0.65 -0.10 -6.08
C ARG A 117 0.82 0.67 -4.79
N TYR A 118 0.87 0.00 -3.65
CA TYR A 118 0.84 0.64 -2.33
C TYR A 118 2.24 0.70 -1.71
N PHE A 119 2.78 1.91 -1.58
CA PHE A 119 4.01 2.18 -0.83
C PHE A 119 3.65 2.55 0.60
N ILE A 120 3.84 1.61 1.52
CA ILE A 120 3.40 1.73 2.92
C ILE A 120 4.53 2.30 3.76
N ILE A 121 4.24 3.40 4.44
CA ILE A 121 5.13 4.07 5.39
C ILE A 121 4.46 4.07 6.76
N LYS A 122 5.09 3.44 7.74
CA LYS A 122 4.68 3.59 9.14
C LYS A 122 5.16 4.94 9.66
N CYS A 123 4.23 5.75 10.16
CA CYS A 123 4.55 7.02 10.77
C CYS A 123 5.22 6.79 12.14
N ASN A 124 6.18 7.65 12.48
CA ASN A 124 6.76 7.66 13.81
C ASN A 124 5.74 8.23 14.81
N GLU A 125 5.57 7.56 15.93
CA GLU A 125 4.62 7.92 16.95
C GLU A 125 5.25 8.68 18.13
N ALA A 126 6.57 8.92 18.09
CA ALA A 126 7.31 9.57 19.18
C ALA A 126 6.82 11.00 19.48
N MET A 127 6.23 11.68 18.48
CA MET A 127 5.73 13.05 18.65
C MET A 127 4.23 13.13 18.97
N ILE A 128 3.57 12.00 19.23
CA ILE A 128 2.17 12.02 19.66
C ILE A 128 2.07 12.71 21.04
N GLY A 129 1.18 13.70 21.14
CA GLY A 129 1.01 14.48 22.35
C GLY A 129 1.90 15.73 22.46
N HIS A 130 2.94 15.86 21.64
CA HIS A 130 3.86 17.01 21.60
C HIS A 130 3.26 18.16 20.77
N ILE A 131 2.11 18.68 21.20
CA ILE A 131 1.38 19.71 20.44
C ILE A 131 2.11 21.04 20.55
N GLU A 132 2.44 21.48 21.78
CA GLU A 132 3.01 22.81 22.05
C GLU A 132 4.50 22.89 21.68
N ASP A 133 5.25 21.84 21.94
CA ASP A 133 6.69 21.81 21.80
C ASP A 133 7.18 21.34 20.40
N TYR A 134 6.32 20.70 19.62
CA TYR A 134 6.66 20.21 18.29
C TYR A 134 5.71 20.68 17.18
N PHE A 135 4.41 20.37 17.28
CA PHE A 135 3.50 20.63 16.17
C PHE A 135 3.12 22.11 16.04
N THR A 136 3.01 22.87 17.13
CA THR A 136 2.72 24.30 17.08
C THR A 136 3.86 25.07 16.44
N PRO A 137 5.14 24.95 16.88
CA PRO A 137 6.27 25.58 16.21
C PRO A 137 6.43 25.15 14.74
N LEU A 138 6.20 23.87 14.44
CA LEU A 138 6.25 23.37 13.06
C LEU A 138 5.22 24.07 12.17
N ARG A 139 4.00 24.27 12.64
CA ARG A 139 2.96 24.99 11.89
C ARG A 139 3.28 26.46 11.70
N GLU A 140 3.86 27.11 12.70
CA GLU A 140 4.33 28.49 12.60
C GLU A 140 5.39 28.63 11.51
N VAL A 141 6.38 27.75 11.50
CA VAL A 141 7.42 27.70 10.43
C VAL A 141 6.78 27.43 9.06
N LEU A 142 5.87 26.47 8.98
CA LEU A 142 5.17 26.16 7.73
C LEU A 142 4.23 27.29 7.29
N ALA A 143 3.78 28.17 8.19
CA ALA A 143 2.95 29.33 7.83
C ALA A 143 3.70 30.36 6.98
N ASP A 144 5.02 30.42 7.04
CA ASP A 144 5.85 31.32 6.23
C ASP A 144 5.98 30.80 4.79
N ASP A 145 5.50 31.60 3.83
CA ASP A 145 5.58 31.26 2.39
C ASP A 145 7.02 31.15 1.87
N ARG A 146 7.99 31.83 2.53
CA ARG A 146 9.41 31.72 2.17
C ARG A 146 9.94 30.31 2.48
N VAL A 147 9.49 29.69 3.56
CA VAL A 147 9.83 28.29 3.91
C VAL A 147 9.26 27.32 2.89
N ILE A 148 7.99 27.50 2.53
CA ILE A 148 7.35 26.67 1.50
C ILE A 148 8.06 26.85 0.16
N ARG A 149 8.43 28.07 -0.20
CA ARG A 149 9.18 28.33 -1.41
C ARG A 149 10.57 27.68 -1.39
N ALA A 150 11.29 27.78 -0.29
CA ALA A 150 12.59 27.13 -0.14
C ALA A 150 12.48 25.59 -0.23
N LEU A 151 11.45 25.01 0.37
CA LEU A 151 11.16 23.59 0.26
C LEU A 151 10.84 23.19 -1.19
N TYR A 152 10.04 23.99 -1.90
CA TYR A 152 9.75 23.76 -3.32
C TYR A 152 11.02 23.78 -4.16
N ASP A 153 11.87 24.78 -3.99
CA ASP A 153 13.12 24.91 -4.74
C ASP A 153 14.09 23.77 -4.42
N PHE A 154 14.18 23.35 -3.15
CA PHE A 154 14.95 22.18 -2.73
C PHE A 154 14.45 20.88 -3.41
N LEU A 155 13.13 20.64 -3.40
CA LEU A 155 12.56 19.46 -4.03
C LEU A 155 12.75 19.46 -5.56
N LYS A 156 12.62 20.63 -6.19
CA LYS A 156 12.81 20.82 -7.63
C LYS A 156 14.27 20.60 -8.06
N ALA A 157 15.22 20.97 -7.24
CA ALA A 157 16.64 20.78 -7.50
C ALA A 157 17.12 19.33 -7.35
N ARG A 158 16.30 18.44 -6.74
CA ARG A 158 16.68 17.03 -6.55
C ARG A 158 16.73 16.28 -7.88
N SER A 159 17.83 15.58 -8.10
CA SER A 159 17.95 14.63 -9.21
C SER A 159 17.05 13.40 -8.93
N ILE A 160 16.13 13.13 -9.83
CA ILE A 160 15.25 11.96 -9.78
C ILE A 160 15.71 11.01 -10.87
N LYS A 161 15.85 9.72 -10.56
CA LYS A 161 16.11 8.69 -11.57
C LYS A 161 15.00 8.73 -12.65
N PRO A 162 15.34 8.92 -13.93
CA PRO A 162 14.34 9.15 -14.97
C PRO A 162 13.45 7.92 -15.27
N THR A 163 13.85 6.74 -14.80
CA THR A 163 13.21 5.45 -15.09
C THR A 163 12.75 4.78 -13.80
N TYR A 164 11.92 5.47 -13.00
CA TYR A 164 11.25 4.80 -11.89
C TYR A 164 10.03 4.03 -12.44
N HIS A 165 10.07 2.73 -12.38
CA HIS A 165 8.95 1.87 -12.71
C HIS A 165 8.28 1.39 -11.42
N GLY A 166 6.95 1.25 -11.41
CA GLY A 166 6.21 0.78 -10.24
C GLY A 166 6.63 -0.61 -9.72
N LYS A 167 7.46 -1.33 -10.50
CA LYS A 167 8.11 -2.58 -10.07
C LYS A 167 9.25 -2.37 -9.07
N ASP A 168 9.80 -1.17 -9.00
CA ASP A 168 10.96 -0.81 -8.17
C ASP A 168 10.55 -0.12 -6.86
N ILE A 169 9.31 -0.28 -6.42
CA ILE A 169 8.84 0.29 -5.16
C ILE A 169 9.61 -0.37 -4.02
N PRO A 170 10.32 0.43 -3.19
CA PRO A 170 10.99 -0.13 -2.04
C PRO A 170 9.95 -0.76 -1.10
N VAL A 171 10.13 -2.02 -0.77
CA VAL A 171 9.32 -2.66 0.27
C VAL A 171 9.96 -2.32 1.61
N GLY A 172 9.36 -1.40 2.35
CA GLY A 172 9.83 -1.03 3.69
C GLY A 172 9.75 -2.21 4.66
N GLU A 173 10.54 -2.18 5.73
CA GLU A 173 10.54 -3.22 6.77
C GLU A 173 9.15 -3.46 7.33
N TYR A 174 8.40 -2.39 7.57
CA TYR A 174 7.03 -2.49 8.06
C TYR A 174 6.09 -3.20 7.07
N ALA A 175 6.21 -2.93 5.77
CA ALA A 175 5.41 -3.61 4.76
C ALA A 175 5.78 -5.10 4.65
N ARG A 176 7.05 -5.45 4.87
CA ARG A 176 7.50 -6.85 4.97
C ARG A 176 6.91 -7.52 6.17
N ALA A 177 7.10 -6.94 7.36
CA ALA A 177 6.55 -7.48 8.61
C ALA A 177 5.02 -7.66 8.55
N LEU A 178 4.31 -6.73 7.89
CA LEU A 178 2.87 -6.83 7.66
C LEU A 178 2.51 -8.00 6.74
N LYS A 179 3.24 -8.19 5.65
CA LYS A 179 3.05 -9.35 4.77
C LYS A 179 3.34 -10.64 5.50
N ASP A 180 4.42 -10.69 6.28
CA ASP A 180 4.81 -11.85 7.04
C ASP A 180 3.78 -12.22 8.11
N SER A 181 3.22 -11.24 8.82
CA SER A 181 2.18 -11.47 9.82
C SER A 181 0.84 -11.97 9.26
N LYS A 182 0.61 -11.79 7.96
CA LYS A 182 -0.61 -12.20 7.26
C LYS A 182 -0.45 -13.47 6.44
N ARG A 183 0.77 -14.01 6.39
CA ARG A 183 1.00 -15.30 5.72
C ARG A 183 0.19 -16.39 6.38
N SER A 184 -0.45 -17.20 5.56
CA SER A 184 -1.10 -18.41 6.04
C SER A 184 -0.06 -19.34 6.68
N GLU A 185 -0.49 -20.17 7.58
CA GLU A 185 0.37 -21.18 8.20
C GLU A 185 1.04 -22.09 7.15
N ALA A 186 0.32 -22.36 6.06
CA ALA A 186 0.84 -23.12 4.93
C ALA A 186 1.99 -22.42 4.20
N GLU A 187 1.90 -21.10 3.99
CA GLU A 187 2.96 -20.30 3.39
C GLU A 187 4.20 -20.22 4.29
N GLN A 188 3.99 -20.00 5.59
CA GLN A 188 5.07 -19.99 6.59
C GLN A 188 5.79 -21.33 6.63
N PHE A 189 5.04 -22.44 6.59
CA PHE A 189 5.62 -23.77 6.57
C PHE A 189 6.44 -24.02 5.30
N LEU A 190 5.95 -23.62 4.13
CA LEU A 190 6.69 -23.77 2.86
C LEU A 190 8.00 -23.00 2.88
N GLU A 191 8.00 -21.77 3.37
CA GLU A 191 9.25 -20.99 3.51
C GLU A 191 10.23 -21.67 4.44
N TRP A 192 9.76 -22.12 5.59
CA TRP A 192 10.58 -22.84 6.57
C TRP A 192 11.21 -24.09 5.94
N VAL A 193 10.47 -24.84 5.10
CA VAL A 193 11.01 -26.00 4.37
C VAL A 193 12.07 -25.56 3.36
N VAL A 194 11.81 -24.52 2.56
CA VAL A 194 12.73 -24.01 1.53
C VAL A 194 14.04 -23.54 2.16
N GLU A 195 13.98 -22.81 3.26
CA GLU A 195 15.15 -22.30 3.98
C GLU A 195 15.97 -23.43 4.60
N ARG A 196 15.28 -24.37 5.27
CA ARG A 196 15.96 -25.48 5.99
C ARG A 196 16.63 -26.46 5.05
N GLU A 197 16.02 -26.77 3.91
CA GLU A 197 16.56 -27.71 2.92
C GLU A 197 17.53 -27.02 1.95
N GLN A 198 17.80 -25.71 2.12
CA GLN A 198 18.63 -24.91 1.21
C GLN A 198 18.25 -25.13 -0.26
N LEU A 199 16.94 -25.27 -0.52
CA LEU A 199 16.40 -25.52 -1.83
C LEU A 199 16.60 -24.27 -2.70
N GLY A 200 17.63 -24.29 -3.51
CA GLY A 200 17.73 -23.37 -4.65
C GLY A 200 16.59 -23.64 -5.66
N VAL A 201 16.88 -23.65 -6.93
CA VAL A 201 15.90 -23.91 -8.01
C VAL A 201 15.53 -25.41 -8.16
N LYS A 202 15.55 -26.19 -7.09
CA LYS A 202 15.30 -27.63 -7.13
C LYS A 202 13.90 -27.97 -6.64
N THR A 203 13.26 -28.93 -7.29
CA THR A 203 11.97 -29.49 -6.87
C THR A 203 12.18 -30.44 -5.70
N LEU A 204 11.38 -30.30 -4.66
CA LEU A 204 11.34 -31.21 -3.52
C LEU A 204 10.11 -32.11 -3.61
N HIS A 205 10.30 -33.40 -3.63
CA HIS A 205 9.23 -34.40 -3.55
C HIS A 205 9.15 -34.93 -2.13
N LEU A 206 7.99 -34.82 -1.51
CA LEU A 206 7.73 -35.32 -0.16
C LEU A 206 6.62 -36.34 -0.17
N THR A 207 6.85 -37.46 0.49
CA THR A 207 5.78 -38.38 0.87
C THR A 207 4.90 -37.77 1.97
N ALA A 208 3.71 -38.32 2.18
CA ALA A 208 2.81 -37.83 3.23
C ALA A 208 3.44 -37.91 4.63
N ASP A 209 4.22 -38.95 4.90
CA ASP A 209 4.89 -39.14 6.20
C ASP A 209 6.06 -38.14 6.38
N GLU A 210 6.83 -37.89 5.34
CA GLU A 210 7.89 -36.89 5.35
C GLU A 210 7.33 -35.49 5.54
N PHE A 211 6.22 -35.17 4.89
CA PHE A 211 5.48 -33.93 5.06
C PHE A 211 5.01 -33.77 6.51
N ALA A 212 4.36 -34.79 7.07
CA ALA A 212 3.89 -34.78 8.46
C ALA A 212 5.05 -34.60 9.46
N THR A 213 6.16 -35.26 9.21
CA THR A 213 7.37 -35.14 10.05
C THR A 213 7.93 -33.72 10.02
N ARG A 214 8.05 -33.09 8.84
CA ARG A 214 8.53 -31.72 8.70
C ARG A 214 7.57 -30.70 9.31
N TYR A 215 6.28 -30.94 9.16
CA TYR A 215 5.27 -30.07 9.73
C TYR A 215 5.28 -30.10 11.26
N LYS A 216 5.46 -31.28 11.88
CA LYS A 216 5.66 -31.40 13.33
C LYS A 216 6.93 -30.65 13.78
N ALA A 217 8.02 -30.76 13.03
CA ALA A 217 9.24 -30.03 13.33
C ALA A 217 9.09 -28.50 13.19
N PHE A 218 8.26 -28.02 12.26
CA PHE A 218 7.94 -26.61 12.09
C PHE A 218 7.13 -26.06 13.29
N LYS A 219 6.17 -26.85 13.80
CA LYS A 219 5.31 -26.44 14.92
C LYS A 219 5.96 -26.52 16.29
N GLY A 220 7.03 -27.30 16.44
CA GLY A 220 7.58 -27.65 17.72
C GLY A 220 6.83 -28.81 18.40
N GLU A 221 7.48 -29.49 19.30
CA GLU A 221 6.89 -30.62 20.04
C GLU A 221 5.74 -30.16 20.92
N GLY A 222 4.51 -30.58 20.62
CA GLY A 222 3.34 -30.36 21.48
C GLY A 222 1.98 -30.17 20.83
N GLU A 223 1.89 -29.86 19.53
CA GLU A 223 0.59 -29.72 18.86
C GLU A 223 0.29 -30.90 17.91
N GLU A 224 -0.56 -31.80 18.35
CA GLU A 224 -1.26 -32.74 17.46
C GLU A 224 -2.34 -32.00 16.66
N ARG A 225 -1.97 -31.25 15.62
CA ARG A 225 -2.93 -30.73 14.66
C ARG A 225 -2.84 -31.47 13.34
N CYS A 226 -4.04 -31.77 12.81
CA CYS A 226 -4.26 -32.55 11.61
C CYS A 226 -3.53 -31.95 10.40
N THR A 227 -2.59 -32.68 9.82
CA THR A 227 -1.89 -32.35 8.57
C THR A 227 -2.84 -32.15 7.38
N ASP A 228 -4.04 -32.72 7.43
CA ASP A 228 -5.06 -32.61 6.39
C ASP A 228 -5.51 -31.16 6.15
N GLY A 229 -5.59 -30.35 7.20
CA GLY A 229 -5.96 -28.94 7.09
C GLY A 229 -4.96 -28.13 6.29
N ILE A 230 -3.67 -28.35 6.52
CA ILE A 230 -2.58 -27.65 5.82
C ILE A 230 -2.44 -28.12 4.39
N MET A 231 -2.57 -29.42 4.13
CA MET A 231 -2.59 -29.95 2.77
C MET A 231 -3.74 -29.37 1.95
N LYS A 232 -4.90 -29.16 2.58
CA LYS A 232 -6.04 -28.51 1.96
C LYS A 232 -5.78 -27.03 1.66
N GLN A 233 -5.14 -26.30 2.56
CA GLN A 233 -4.74 -24.91 2.36
C GLN A 233 -3.70 -24.78 1.25
N LEU A 234 -2.69 -25.64 1.19
CA LEU A 234 -1.69 -25.67 0.12
C LEU A 234 -2.31 -25.88 -1.27
N LYS A 235 -3.34 -26.74 -1.36
CA LYS A 235 -4.10 -26.91 -2.60
C LYS A 235 -4.88 -25.67 -3.04
N LEU A 236 -5.44 -24.93 -2.06
CA LEU A 236 -6.22 -23.72 -2.33
C LEU A 236 -5.35 -22.52 -2.72
N LEU A 237 -4.12 -22.47 -2.23
CA LEU A 237 -3.22 -21.34 -2.49
C LEU A 237 -2.68 -21.29 -3.92
N SER A 238 -2.84 -22.36 -4.71
CA SER A 238 -2.32 -22.43 -6.10
C SER A 238 -0.89 -21.88 -6.23
N ILE A 239 -0.02 -22.25 -5.30
CA ILE A 239 1.35 -21.72 -5.24
C ILE A 239 2.12 -22.24 -6.45
N PRO A 240 2.73 -21.37 -7.28
CA PRO A 240 3.52 -21.81 -8.42
C PRO A 240 4.65 -22.75 -7.97
N GLY A 241 4.70 -23.94 -8.56
CA GLY A 241 5.72 -24.94 -8.25
C GLY A 241 5.35 -25.92 -7.13
N VAL A 242 4.13 -25.84 -6.57
CA VAL A 242 3.60 -26.84 -5.63
C VAL A 242 2.58 -27.71 -6.36
N GLU A 243 2.97 -28.91 -6.72
CA GLU A 243 2.10 -29.91 -7.36
C GLU A 243 1.94 -31.14 -6.47
N GLN A 244 0.74 -31.66 -6.39
CA GLN A 244 0.49 -32.96 -5.75
C GLN A 244 0.42 -34.04 -6.83
N SER A 245 1.41 -34.90 -6.90
CA SER A 245 1.30 -36.11 -7.71
C SER A 245 0.37 -37.11 -7.01
N ARG A 246 -0.54 -37.71 -7.77
CA ARG A 246 -1.24 -38.93 -7.31
C ARG A 246 -0.27 -40.08 -7.43
N ALA A 247 0.08 -40.72 -6.33
CA ALA A 247 0.72 -42.01 -6.33
C ALA A 247 -0.25 -43.08 -6.87
#